data_c983801469e7504a1b3ce5bacc962e10
#
_entry.id   c983801469e7504a1b3ce5bacc962e10
#
_cell.length_a   1.000
_cell.length_b   1.000
_cell.length_c   1.000
_cell.angle_alpha   90.00
_cell.angle_beta   90.00
_cell.angle_gamma   90.00
#
_symmetry.space_group_name_H-M   'P 1'
#
loop_
_entity.id
_entity.type
_entity.pdbx_description
1 polymer ?
#
loop_
_entity_poly.entity_id
_entity_poly.type
_entity_poly.pdbx_seq_one_letter_code
_entity_poly.pdbx_strand_id
1 'polypeptide(L)'
;MDDSVTGLLFLGCLFFSAFFSSTETAYFSLSPLRLKRHESDGDSRASEILKVIADKQRLLVSLLMGKTLFNVSAVALAISFILRWQSQPDIPAYTGYSAWLCVGLAILLLSTIIFVCGEIIPKTVALFGGYKFSRLVIRPLRLFLAVVYPLAAIMIWLNKKVVPRYSDWNSLLGCSSTIEEIDSYVTLGEEAGIIEHDEKEMINSVFEFGDTLVREVMVPRPDVIAMPINTNLQDLLHFIREDGHSRFPVFDGSMDKILGILYVKDVLIKLDEIQQSYDLFKLDRKSVV
;
A
#
# COMPACT_ATOMS: atom_id res chain seq x y z
N MET A 1 17.25 25.40 41.03
CA MET A 1 16.42 24.19 40.80
C MET A 1 17.17 23.06 41.49
N ASP A 2 16.51 22.30 42.31
CA ASP A 2 17.17 21.22 43.07
C ASP A 2 17.63 20.12 42.07
N ASP A 3 18.78 19.52 42.38
CA ASP A 3 19.36 18.47 41.47
C ASP A 3 18.40 17.30 41.28
N SER A 4 17.59 16.98 42.32
CA SER A 4 16.53 16.00 42.29
C SER A 4 15.44 16.34 41.25
N VAL A 5 15.05 17.62 41.16
CA VAL A 5 14.03 18.09 40.19
C VAL A 5 14.58 18.03 38.77
N THR A 6 15.86 18.39 38.53
CA THR A 6 16.50 18.32 37.26
C THR A 6 16.60 16.87 36.78
N GLY A 7 16.96 15.94 37.64
CA GLY A 7 16.99 14.50 37.36
C GLY A 7 15.61 13.93 37.02
N LEU A 8 14.57 14.32 37.77
CA LEU A 8 13.20 13.88 37.47
C LEU A 8 12.70 14.38 36.12
N LEU A 9 12.97 15.65 35.81
CA LEU A 9 12.61 16.22 34.49
C LEU A 9 13.37 15.56 33.37
N PHE A 10 14.64 15.24 33.56
CA PHE A 10 15.43 14.50 32.58
C PHE A 10 14.84 13.11 32.30
N LEU A 11 14.51 12.35 33.35
CA LEU A 11 13.85 11.06 33.22
C LEU A 11 12.48 11.17 32.54
N GLY A 12 11.71 12.22 32.82
CA GLY A 12 10.44 12.51 32.13
C GLY A 12 10.63 12.76 30.64
N CYS A 13 11.62 13.58 30.26
CA CYS A 13 11.95 13.84 28.86
C CYS A 13 12.40 12.55 28.16
N LEU A 14 13.21 11.72 28.79
CA LEU A 14 13.62 10.44 28.25
C LEU A 14 12.45 9.49 28.03
N PHE A 15 11.52 9.43 28.97
CA PHE A 15 10.30 8.63 28.86
C PHE A 15 9.43 9.08 27.69
N PHE A 16 9.19 10.38 27.53
CA PHE A 16 8.42 10.89 26.40
C PHE A 16 9.15 10.70 25.06
N SER A 17 10.47 10.86 25.03
CA SER A 17 11.25 10.54 23.83
C SER A 17 11.09 9.07 23.43
N ALA A 18 11.21 8.14 24.39
CA ALA A 18 11.00 6.72 24.20
C ALA A 18 9.56 6.41 23.74
N PHE A 19 8.57 7.08 24.34
CA PHE A 19 7.17 6.97 23.95
C PHE A 19 6.93 7.35 22.47
N PHE A 20 7.43 8.51 22.02
CA PHE A 20 7.28 8.94 20.63
C PHE A 20 8.05 8.03 19.66
N SER A 21 9.25 7.60 20.04
CA SER A 21 10.07 6.70 19.24
C SER A 21 9.42 5.32 19.06
N SER A 22 8.84 4.76 20.11
CA SER A 22 8.06 3.51 20.06
C SER A 22 6.81 3.66 19.21
N THR A 23 6.10 4.77 19.39
CA THR A 23 4.84 5.06 18.68
C THR A 23 5.11 5.17 17.17
N GLU A 24 6.15 5.91 16.78
CA GLU A 24 6.58 6.02 15.40
C GLU A 24 6.76 4.63 14.77
N THR A 25 7.61 3.81 15.38
CA THR A 25 7.92 2.47 14.86
C THR A 25 6.69 1.56 14.83
N ALA A 26 5.87 1.54 15.89
CA ALA A 26 4.69 0.71 15.96
C ALA A 26 3.67 1.06 14.86
N TYR A 27 3.37 2.35 14.67
CA TYR A 27 2.36 2.78 13.68
C TYR A 27 2.82 2.58 12.24
N PHE A 28 4.10 2.79 11.93
CA PHE A 28 4.62 2.59 10.59
C PHE A 28 4.89 1.12 10.25
N SER A 29 5.00 0.24 11.23
CA SER A 29 5.12 -1.21 11.01
C SER A 29 3.76 -1.91 10.82
N LEU A 30 2.63 -1.23 11.08
CA LEU A 30 1.31 -1.83 10.94
C LEU A 30 0.89 -1.98 9.48
N SER A 31 0.47 -3.18 9.12
CA SER A 31 -0.17 -3.43 7.82
C SER A 31 -1.62 -2.92 7.82
N PRO A 32 -2.00 -2.02 6.90
CA PRO A 32 -3.38 -1.54 6.77
C PRO A 32 -4.40 -2.68 6.57
N LEU A 33 -3.98 -3.74 5.88
CA LEU A 33 -4.82 -4.90 5.60
C LEU A 33 -5.17 -5.67 6.88
N ARG A 34 -4.19 -5.89 7.76
CA ARG A 34 -4.42 -6.53 9.08
C ARG A 34 -5.31 -5.67 9.97
N LEU A 35 -5.16 -4.35 9.92
CA LEU A 35 -6.02 -3.43 10.67
C LEU A 35 -7.47 -3.46 10.20
N LYS A 36 -7.72 -3.51 8.88
CA LYS A 36 -9.07 -3.67 8.32
C LYS A 36 -9.72 -4.97 8.77
N ARG A 37 -8.96 -6.05 8.87
CA ARG A 37 -9.46 -7.32 9.40
C ARG A 37 -9.88 -7.20 10.85
N HIS A 38 -9.08 -6.56 11.72
CA HIS A 38 -9.44 -6.31 13.11
C HIS A 38 -10.65 -5.37 13.25
N GLU A 39 -10.80 -4.42 12.34
CA GLU A 39 -11.99 -3.55 12.29
C GLU A 39 -13.25 -4.36 11.95
N SER A 40 -13.18 -5.29 10.97
CA SER A 40 -14.30 -6.19 10.62
C SER A 40 -14.64 -7.17 11.75
N ASP A 41 -13.66 -7.54 12.59
CA ASP A 41 -13.87 -8.34 13.80
C ASP A 41 -14.49 -7.55 14.97
N GLY A 42 -14.83 -6.27 14.76
CA GLY A 42 -15.54 -5.42 15.73
C GLY A 42 -14.64 -4.64 16.71
N ASP A 43 -13.31 -4.57 16.48
CA ASP A 43 -12.44 -3.75 17.32
C ASP A 43 -12.53 -2.26 16.94
N SER A 44 -13.27 -1.48 17.71
CA SER A 44 -13.44 -0.04 17.50
C SER A 44 -12.13 0.76 17.51
N ARG A 45 -11.09 0.27 18.20
CA ARG A 45 -9.77 0.91 18.23
C ARG A 45 -9.00 0.74 16.93
N ALA A 46 -9.24 -0.35 16.19
CA ALA A 46 -8.66 -0.55 14.86
C ALA A 46 -9.10 0.54 13.89
N SER A 47 -10.39 0.93 13.92
CA SER A 47 -10.93 2.05 13.14
C SER A 47 -10.26 3.39 13.50
N GLU A 48 -10.03 3.64 14.80
CA GLU A 48 -9.33 4.85 15.25
C GLU A 48 -7.87 4.89 14.77
N ILE A 49 -7.18 3.76 14.82
CA ILE A 49 -5.81 3.62 14.33
C ILE A 49 -5.76 3.84 12.82
N LEU A 50 -6.69 3.25 12.05
CA LEU A 50 -6.78 3.45 10.60
C LEU A 50 -6.95 4.92 10.22
N LYS A 51 -7.80 5.66 10.94
CA LYS A 51 -7.99 7.10 10.72
C LYS A 51 -6.72 7.91 10.97
N VAL A 52 -5.91 7.53 11.95
CA VAL A 52 -4.64 8.20 12.25
C VAL A 52 -3.58 7.86 11.21
N ILE A 53 -3.52 6.60 10.74
CA ILE A 53 -2.57 6.16 9.71
C ILE A 53 -2.94 6.69 8.32
N ALA A 54 -4.22 6.99 8.06
CA ALA A 54 -4.66 7.54 6.77
C ALA A 54 -3.93 8.85 6.41
N ASP A 55 -3.58 9.68 7.40
CA ASP A 55 -2.75 10.88 7.21
C ASP A 55 -1.32 10.63 7.72
N LYS A 56 -0.58 9.79 6.97
CA LYS A 56 0.80 9.42 7.31
C LYS A 56 1.73 10.62 7.45
N GLN A 57 1.58 11.62 6.58
CA GLN A 57 2.43 12.83 6.60
C GLN A 57 2.25 13.61 7.90
N ARG A 58 1.00 13.82 8.28
CA ARG A 58 0.66 14.51 9.52
C ARG A 58 1.15 13.76 10.75
N LEU A 59 0.93 12.45 10.78
CA LEU A 59 1.39 11.60 11.85
C LEU A 59 2.92 11.68 12.01
N LEU A 60 3.66 11.51 10.89
CA LEU A 60 5.12 11.55 10.89
C LEU A 60 5.66 12.89 11.40
N VAL A 61 5.16 14.01 10.84
CA VAL A 61 5.63 15.36 11.22
C VAL A 61 5.35 15.61 12.71
N SER A 62 4.17 15.25 13.20
CA SER A 62 3.80 15.45 14.61
C SER A 62 4.64 14.62 15.57
N LEU A 63 4.91 13.34 15.24
CA LEU A 63 5.76 12.47 16.04
C LEU A 63 7.21 12.94 16.05
N LEU A 64 7.75 13.35 14.91
CA LEU A 64 9.09 13.93 14.78
C LEU A 64 9.23 15.18 15.64
N MET A 65 8.25 16.08 15.63
CA MET A 65 8.26 17.29 16.44
C MET A 65 8.26 16.96 17.95
N GLY A 66 7.38 16.03 18.37
CA GLY A 66 7.33 15.59 19.76
C GLY A 66 8.67 14.99 20.22
N LYS A 67 9.19 14.05 19.44
CA LYS A 67 10.46 13.40 19.72
C LYS A 67 11.62 14.41 19.81
N THR A 68 11.74 15.31 18.82
CA THR A 68 12.81 16.31 18.77
C THR A 68 12.73 17.27 19.95
N LEU A 69 11.53 17.73 20.32
CA LEU A 69 11.32 18.61 21.48
C LEU A 69 11.83 17.98 22.76
N PHE A 70 11.46 16.73 23.05
CA PHE A 70 11.87 16.05 24.28
C PHE A 70 13.35 15.66 24.26
N ASN A 71 13.92 15.30 23.10
CA ASN A 71 15.34 15.02 22.98
C ASN A 71 16.18 16.28 23.24
N VAL A 72 15.84 17.40 22.63
CA VAL A 72 16.56 18.68 22.84
C VAL A 72 16.44 19.11 24.30
N SER A 73 15.24 18.97 24.91
CA SER A 73 15.02 19.27 26.32
C SER A 73 15.86 18.37 27.24
N ALA A 74 15.95 17.08 26.96
CA ALA A 74 16.78 16.13 27.70
C ALA A 74 18.25 16.48 27.62
N VAL A 75 18.76 16.82 26.44
CA VAL A 75 20.15 17.25 26.26
C VAL A 75 20.43 18.55 27.03
N ALA A 76 19.53 19.54 26.95
CA ALA A 76 19.68 20.81 27.67
C ALA A 76 19.71 20.61 29.19
N LEU A 77 18.85 19.73 29.74
CA LEU A 77 18.84 19.36 31.14
C LEU A 77 20.12 18.63 31.55
N ALA A 78 20.60 17.71 30.73
CA ALA A 78 21.85 16.99 30.94
C ALA A 78 23.07 17.92 31.01
N ILE A 79 23.18 18.85 30.03
CA ILE A 79 24.24 19.86 30.04
C ILE A 79 24.12 20.74 31.29
N SER A 80 22.94 21.21 31.67
CA SER A 80 22.72 22.01 32.86
C SER A 80 23.16 21.28 34.12
N PHE A 81 22.92 19.98 34.22
CA PHE A 81 23.33 19.14 35.33
C PHE A 81 24.87 19.02 35.38
N ILE A 82 25.55 18.76 34.27
CA ILE A 82 27.01 18.66 34.18
C ILE A 82 27.68 19.97 34.63
N LEU A 83 27.19 21.11 34.13
CA LEU A 83 27.79 22.43 34.46
C LEU A 83 27.63 22.78 35.94
N ARG A 84 26.49 22.44 36.57
CA ARG A 84 26.29 22.63 38.01
C ARG A 84 27.17 21.73 38.83
N TRP A 85 27.30 20.47 38.45
CA TRP A 85 28.17 19.53 39.15
C TRP A 85 29.63 19.98 39.12
N GLN A 86 30.12 20.54 38.00
CA GLN A 86 31.47 21.10 37.85
C GLN A 86 31.67 22.37 38.73
N SER A 87 30.58 23.10 39.06
CA SER A 87 30.64 24.34 39.86
C SER A 87 30.65 24.11 41.36
N GLN A 88 30.58 22.83 41.82
CA GLN A 88 30.61 22.53 43.27
C GLN A 88 32.04 22.73 43.83
N PRO A 89 32.18 23.42 45.00
CA PRO A 89 33.50 23.77 45.57
C PRO A 89 34.26 22.53 46.04
N ASP A 90 33.60 21.42 46.29
CA ASP A 90 34.21 20.18 46.82
C ASP A 90 34.85 19.32 45.72
N ILE A 91 34.66 19.67 44.46
CA ILE A 91 35.23 18.95 43.33
C ILE A 91 36.54 19.68 42.95
N PRO A 92 37.71 18.98 42.92
CA PRO A 92 38.95 19.59 42.49
C PRO A 92 38.78 20.23 41.12
N ALA A 93 38.99 21.56 41.05
CA ALA A 93 38.86 22.30 39.82
C ALA A 93 39.81 21.70 38.80
N TYR A 94 39.28 20.88 37.88
CA TYR A 94 40.04 20.44 36.72
C TYR A 94 40.33 21.69 35.86
N THR A 95 41.53 22.21 35.94
CA THR A 95 41.93 23.37 35.16
C THR A 95 42.64 22.92 33.88
N GLY A 96 42.33 23.59 32.77
CA GLY A 96 42.98 23.31 31.49
C GLY A 96 42.35 22.15 30.70
N TYR A 97 43.21 21.43 29.97
CA TYR A 97 42.83 20.41 29.00
C TYR A 97 42.05 19.23 29.59
N SER A 98 42.36 18.84 30.81
CA SER A 98 41.70 17.74 31.53
C SER A 98 40.22 18.02 31.82
N ALA A 99 39.86 19.27 32.13
CA ALA A 99 38.43 19.64 32.37
C ALA A 99 37.58 19.46 31.09
N TRP A 100 38.09 19.92 29.95
CA TRP A 100 37.39 19.78 28.70
C TRP A 100 37.21 18.31 28.27
N LEU A 101 38.21 17.47 28.54
CA LEU A 101 38.11 16.02 28.29
C LEU A 101 37.03 15.37 29.16
N CYS A 102 36.96 15.66 30.48
CA CYS A 102 35.96 15.12 31.36
C CYS A 102 34.55 15.54 30.94
N VAL A 103 34.35 16.82 30.64
CA VAL A 103 33.05 17.33 30.14
C VAL A 103 32.67 16.67 28.81
N GLY A 104 33.58 16.55 27.88
CA GLY A 104 33.36 15.90 26.58
C GLY A 104 32.97 14.43 26.74
N LEU A 105 33.63 13.71 27.65
CA LEU A 105 33.35 12.31 27.95
C LEU A 105 31.98 12.13 28.63
N ALA A 106 31.62 13.03 29.54
CA ALA A 106 30.32 13.04 30.18
C ALA A 106 29.16 13.32 29.17
N ILE A 107 29.36 14.27 28.25
CA ILE A 107 28.39 14.56 27.19
C ILE A 107 28.24 13.35 26.27
N LEU A 108 29.35 12.71 25.87
CA LEU A 108 29.32 11.50 25.04
C LEU A 108 28.54 10.37 25.72
N LEU A 109 28.81 10.12 27.00
CA LEU A 109 28.13 9.10 27.80
C LEU A 109 26.60 9.36 27.90
N LEU A 110 26.23 10.60 28.26
CA LEU A 110 24.82 10.98 28.36
C LEU A 110 24.11 10.93 26.98
N SER A 111 24.76 11.39 25.91
CA SER A 111 24.21 11.28 24.58
C SER A 111 23.99 9.82 24.16
N THR A 112 24.90 8.93 24.51
CA THR A 112 24.77 7.49 24.27
C THR A 112 23.59 6.90 25.05
N ILE A 113 23.42 7.29 26.32
CA ILE A 113 22.27 6.85 27.15
C ILE A 113 20.95 7.33 26.53
N ILE A 114 20.87 8.61 26.14
CA ILE A 114 19.66 9.18 25.50
C ILE A 114 19.35 8.43 24.22
N PHE A 115 20.36 8.13 23.40
CA PHE A 115 20.19 7.43 22.13
C PHE A 115 19.74 5.97 22.34
N VAL A 116 20.40 5.24 23.24
CA VAL A 116 20.06 3.83 23.48
C VAL A 116 18.68 3.70 24.15
N CYS A 117 18.46 4.42 25.25
CA CYS A 117 17.22 4.31 26.03
C CYS A 117 16.05 5.08 25.43
N GLY A 118 16.29 6.18 24.74
CA GLY A 118 15.26 7.02 24.10
C GLY A 118 14.90 6.61 22.68
N GLU A 119 15.79 5.87 21.98
CA GLU A 119 15.55 5.56 20.57
C GLU A 119 15.70 4.05 20.26
N ILE A 120 16.84 3.40 20.50
CA ILE A 120 17.08 2.02 20.07
C ILE A 120 16.16 1.04 20.77
N ILE A 121 16.21 1.00 22.11
CA ILE A 121 15.43 0.04 22.92
C ILE A 121 13.93 0.19 22.64
N PRO A 122 13.34 1.43 22.70
CA PRO A 122 11.91 1.60 22.46
C PRO A 122 11.46 1.18 21.05
N LYS A 123 12.25 1.48 20.02
CA LYS A 123 11.96 1.04 18.64
C LYS A 123 11.97 -0.48 18.51
N THR A 124 12.96 -1.13 19.09
CA THR A 124 13.07 -2.59 19.05
C THR A 124 11.89 -3.26 19.73
N VAL A 125 11.49 -2.79 20.92
CA VAL A 125 10.33 -3.33 21.65
C VAL A 125 9.02 -3.10 20.86
N ALA A 126 8.87 -1.95 20.22
CA ALA A 126 7.69 -1.60 19.45
C ALA A 126 7.48 -2.50 18.21
N LEU A 127 8.55 -3.00 17.60
CA LEU A 127 8.49 -3.93 16.47
C LEU A 127 7.82 -5.27 16.87
N PHE A 128 8.09 -5.78 18.05
CA PHE A 128 7.53 -7.06 18.51
C PHE A 128 6.07 -6.96 18.98
N GLY A 129 5.64 -5.80 19.43
CA GLY A 129 4.31 -5.57 20.02
C GLY A 129 3.36 -4.69 19.20
N GLY A 130 3.66 -4.39 17.94
CA GLY A 130 3.08 -3.32 17.13
C GLY A 130 1.58 -3.04 17.34
N TYR A 131 0.70 -4.01 17.12
CA TYR A 131 -0.75 -3.79 17.25
C TYR A 131 -1.20 -3.57 18.72
N LYS A 132 -0.72 -4.40 19.65
CA LYS A 132 -1.10 -4.28 21.08
C LYS A 132 -0.64 -2.94 21.65
N PHE A 133 0.56 -2.53 21.30
CA PHE A 133 1.13 -1.25 21.72
C PHE A 133 0.36 -0.08 21.10
N SER A 134 0.09 -0.10 19.81
CA SER A 134 -0.67 0.96 19.10
C SER A 134 -2.09 1.12 19.68
N ARG A 135 -2.73 0.01 20.05
CA ARG A 135 -4.03 0.01 20.71
C ARG A 135 -4.03 0.66 22.10
N LEU A 136 -2.92 0.53 22.84
CA LEU A 136 -2.76 1.17 24.14
C LEU A 136 -2.55 2.68 23.99
N VAL A 137 -1.73 3.06 23.01
CA VAL A 137 -1.21 4.41 22.83
C VAL A 137 -2.16 5.32 22.04
N ILE A 138 -3.16 4.79 21.34
CA ILE A 138 -4.03 5.59 20.45
C ILE A 138 -4.70 6.79 21.16
N ARG A 139 -5.14 6.63 22.41
CA ARG A 139 -5.81 7.70 23.15
C ARG A 139 -4.88 8.86 23.49
N PRO A 140 -3.73 8.66 24.18
CA PRO A 140 -2.79 9.74 24.46
C PRO A 140 -2.19 10.32 23.17
N LEU A 141 -1.99 9.50 22.14
CA LEU A 141 -1.51 9.97 20.84
C LEU A 141 -2.50 10.94 20.19
N ARG A 142 -3.80 10.63 20.16
CA ARG A 142 -4.81 11.54 19.61
C ARG A 142 -4.87 12.87 20.32
N LEU A 143 -4.75 12.87 21.66
CA LEU A 143 -4.69 14.11 22.43
C LEU A 143 -3.47 14.94 22.03
N PHE A 144 -2.31 14.31 21.93
CA PHE A 144 -1.09 14.98 21.47
C PHE A 144 -1.22 15.53 20.05
N LEU A 145 -1.73 14.72 19.10
CA LEU A 145 -1.96 15.14 17.73
C LEU A 145 -2.91 16.34 17.63
N ALA A 146 -3.94 16.40 18.48
CA ALA A 146 -4.87 17.53 18.53
C ALA A 146 -4.19 18.83 18.99
N VAL A 147 -3.31 18.75 19.99
CA VAL A 147 -2.56 19.89 20.53
C VAL A 147 -1.51 20.38 19.51
N VAL A 148 -0.79 19.45 18.86
CA VAL A 148 0.30 19.78 17.93
C VAL A 148 -0.23 20.11 16.52
N TYR A 149 -1.51 19.86 16.27
CA TYR A 149 -2.14 20.06 14.96
C TYR A 149 -1.83 21.42 14.27
N PRO A 150 -2.00 22.58 14.94
CA PRO A 150 -1.75 23.86 14.28
C PRO A 150 -0.27 24.01 13.88
N LEU A 151 0.64 23.51 14.69
CA LEU A 151 2.07 23.59 14.40
C LEU A 151 2.48 22.63 13.29
N ALA A 152 1.96 21.40 13.31
CA ALA A 152 2.17 20.43 12.24
C ALA A 152 1.62 20.94 10.89
N ALA A 153 0.46 21.61 10.89
CA ALA A 153 -0.11 22.19 9.67
C ALA A 153 0.80 23.27 9.06
N ILE A 154 1.41 24.12 9.89
CA ILE A 154 2.39 25.11 9.43
C ILE A 154 3.61 24.42 8.79
N MET A 155 4.14 23.37 9.44
CA MET A 155 5.29 22.61 8.90
C MET A 155 4.96 21.91 7.59
N ILE A 156 3.78 21.31 7.48
CA ILE A 156 3.32 20.68 6.23
C ILE A 156 3.15 21.72 5.12
N TRP A 157 2.59 22.89 5.44
CA TRP A 157 2.47 23.98 4.48
C TRP A 157 3.85 24.47 4.01
N LEU A 158 4.81 24.62 4.93
CA LEU A 158 6.17 25.03 4.60
C LEU A 158 6.86 23.98 3.69
N ASN A 159 6.72 22.71 4.02
CA ASN A 159 7.27 21.62 3.21
C ASN A 159 6.70 21.62 1.77
N LYS A 160 5.40 21.81 1.61
CA LYS A 160 4.75 21.92 0.28
C LYS A 160 5.29 23.09 -0.53
N LYS A 161 5.66 24.19 0.13
CA LYS A 161 6.22 25.37 -0.53
C LYS A 161 7.69 25.19 -0.95
N VAL A 162 8.46 24.50 -0.13
CA VAL A 162 9.91 24.27 -0.36
C VAL A 162 10.14 23.14 -1.37
N VAL A 163 9.29 22.12 -1.36
CA VAL A 163 9.44 20.93 -2.20
C VAL A 163 8.15 20.67 -2.99
N PRO A 164 7.82 21.50 -4.00
CA PRO A 164 6.55 21.38 -4.74
C PRO A 164 6.39 20.04 -5.47
N ARG A 165 7.51 19.39 -5.83
CA ARG A 165 7.56 18.16 -6.61
C ARG A 165 7.19 16.89 -5.82
N TYR A 166 7.14 16.99 -4.48
CA TYR A 166 6.75 15.89 -3.58
C TYR A 166 5.34 16.07 -3.00
N SER A 167 4.44 16.76 -3.73
CA SER A 167 3.05 16.95 -3.26
C SER A 167 2.26 15.64 -3.16
N ASP A 168 2.68 14.60 -3.88
CA ASP A 168 2.10 13.26 -3.80
C ASP A 168 2.86 12.34 -2.83
N TRP A 169 2.93 12.79 -1.57
CA TRP A 169 3.47 11.99 -0.47
C TRP A 169 2.76 10.64 -0.31
N ASN A 170 1.49 10.56 -0.72
CA ASN A 170 0.72 9.33 -0.73
C ASN A 170 1.22 8.31 -1.77
N SER A 171 1.78 8.76 -2.90
CA SER A 171 2.39 7.88 -3.89
C SER A 171 3.77 7.37 -3.44
N LEU A 172 4.53 8.21 -2.71
CA LEU A 172 5.85 7.83 -2.16
C LEU A 172 5.77 6.85 -0.98
N LEU A 173 4.66 6.87 -0.23
CA LEU A 173 4.43 5.97 0.91
C LEU A 173 3.57 4.75 0.56
N GLY A 174 3.43 4.42 -0.72
CA GLY A 174 2.81 3.16 -1.17
C GLY A 174 1.32 3.05 -0.84
N CYS A 175 0.54 4.14 -0.97
CA CYS A 175 -0.91 4.07 -0.82
C CYS A 175 -1.68 3.80 -2.13
N SER A 176 -0.98 3.81 -3.28
CA SER A 176 -1.47 3.22 -4.53
C SER A 176 -0.76 1.88 -4.69
N SER A 177 -1.39 0.80 -4.29
CA SER A 177 -0.95 -0.53 -4.73
C SER A 177 -1.11 -0.56 -6.25
N THR A 178 -0.03 -0.27 -6.96
CA THR A 178 0.07 -0.49 -8.39
C THR A 178 0.08 -1.99 -8.63
N ILE A 179 -0.38 -2.41 -9.81
CA ILE A 179 -0.32 -3.82 -10.24
C ILE A 179 1.10 -4.36 -10.06
N GLU A 180 2.12 -3.53 -10.28
CA GLU A 180 3.55 -3.84 -10.06
C GLU A 180 3.89 -4.20 -8.60
N GLU A 181 3.29 -3.52 -7.61
CA GLU A 181 3.48 -3.89 -6.19
C GLU A 181 2.81 -5.24 -5.87
N ILE A 182 1.62 -5.50 -6.45
CA ILE A 182 0.92 -6.78 -6.26
C ILE A 182 1.74 -7.89 -6.89
N ASP A 183 2.26 -7.71 -8.11
CA ASP A 183 3.13 -8.68 -8.79
C ASP A 183 4.39 -8.96 -7.97
N SER A 184 5.00 -7.93 -7.36
CA SER A 184 6.14 -8.09 -6.45
C SER A 184 5.78 -8.95 -5.23
N TYR A 185 4.58 -8.78 -4.63
CA TYR A 185 4.13 -9.62 -3.52
C TYR A 185 3.83 -11.06 -3.95
N VAL A 186 3.29 -11.27 -5.15
CA VAL A 186 3.06 -12.60 -5.72
C VAL A 186 4.38 -13.31 -5.97
N THR A 187 5.36 -12.59 -6.52
CA THR A 187 6.72 -13.13 -6.74
C THR A 187 7.41 -13.52 -5.43
N LEU A 188 7.34 -12.67 -4.39
CA LEU A 188 7.85 -13.00 -3.07
C LEU A 188 7.11 -14.19 -2.43
N GLY A 189 5.81 -14.33 -2.71
CA GLY A 189 5.01 -15.49 -2.27
C GLY A 189 5.45 -16.78 -2.93
N GLU A 190 5.80 -16.75 -4.21
CA GLU A 190 6.37 -17.88 -4.95
C GLU A 190 7.76 -18.26 -4.38
N GLU A 191 8.66 -17.30 -4.22
CA GLU A 191 10.00 -17.52 -3.64
C GLU A 191 9.93 -18.11 -2.21
N ALA A 192 8.92 -17.71 -1.44
CA ALA A 192 8.66 -18.25 -0.11
C ALA A 192 7.95 -19.61 -0.11
N GLY A 193 7.57 -20.16 -1.27
CA GLY A 193 6.85 -21.42 -1.41
C GLY A 193 5.39 -21.39 -0.90
N ILE A 194 4.80 -20.19 -0.79
CA ILE A 194 3.40 -19.98 -0.38
C ILE A 194 2.46 -20.03 -1.57
N ILE A 195 2.95 -19.62 -2.74
CA ILE A 195 2.25 -19.59 -4.03
C ILE A 195 3.00 -20.52 -4.97
N GLU A 196 2.29 -21.40 -5.67
CA GLU A 196 2.88 -22.27 -6.69
C GLU A 196 3.12 -21.47 -7.99
N HIS A 197 4.04 -21.96 -8.83
CA HIS A 197 4.39 -21.32 -10.09
C HIS A 197 3.16 -21.14 -11.02
N ASP A 198 2.33 -22.18 -11.13
CA ASP A 198 1.13 -22.19 -11.95
C ASP A 198 0.08 -21.17 -11.43
N GLU A 199 -0.01 -21.01 -10.11
CA GLU A 199 -0.89 -20.01 -9.49
C GLU A 199 -0.43 -18.58 -9.81
N LYS A 200 0.88 -18.33 -9.79
CA LYS A 200 1.46 -17.04 -10.20
C LYS A 200 1.15 -16.72 -11.66
N GLU A 201 1.36 -17.69 -12.58
CA GLU A 201 1.03 -17.50 -14.00
C GLU A 201 -0.46 -17.19 -14.19
N MET A 202 -1.34 -17.83 -13.43
CA MET A 202 -2.78 -17.54 -13.47
C MET A 202 -3.10 -16.12 -13.00
N ILE A 203 -2.48 -15.66 -11.91
CA ILE A 203 -2.64 -14.30 -11.39
C ILE A 203 -2.19 -13.27 -12.44
N ASN A 204 -1.03 -13.48 -13.07
CA ASN A 204 -0.50 -12.60 -14.11
C ASN A 204 -1.41 -12.56 -15.35
N SER A 205 -1.93 -13.72 -15.76
CA SER A 205 -2.89 -13.79 -16.87
C SER A 205 -4.18 -13.01 -16.60
N VAL A 206 -4.64 -12.95 -15.34
CA VAL A 206 -5.80 -12.12 -14.95
C VAL A 206 -5.49 -10.62 -15.08
N PHE A 207 -4.29 -10.18 -14.75
CA PHE A 207 -3.88 -8.78 -14.93
C PHE A 207 -3.79 -8.42 -16.40
N GLU A 208 -3.13 -9.25 -17.21
CA GLU A 208 -3.05 -9.06 -18.67
C GLU A 208 -4.43 -9.01 -19.33
N PHE A 209 -5.35 -9.87 -18.88
CA PHE A 209 -6.73 -9.88 -19.39
C PHE A 209 -7.46 -8.55 -19.13
N GLY A 210 -7.18 -7.91 -17.99
CA GLY A 210 -7.79 -6.61 -17.65
C GLY A 210 -7.40 -5.48 -18.61
N ASP A 211 -6.19 -5.54 -19.15
CA ASP A 211 -5.63 -4.52 -20.04
C ASP A 211 -5.80 -4.89 -21.55
N THR A 212 -6.14 -6.16 -21.85
CA THR A 212 -6.26 -6.66 -23.21
C THR A 212 -7.50 -6.09 -23.90
N LEU A 213 -7.30 -5.46 -25.05
CA LEU A 213 -8.39 -4.94 -25.86
C LEU A 213 -8.96 -6.02 -26.79
N VAL A 214 -10.27 -5.96 -27.04
CA VAL A 214 -10.97 -6.90 -27.93
C VAL A 214 -10.28 -7.00 -29.31
N ARG A 215 -9.79 -5.88 -29.84
CA ARG A 215 -9.07 -5.83 -31.12
C ARG A 215 -7.78 -6.66 -31.16
N GLU A 216 -7.19 -6.97 -29.99
CA GLU A 216 -5.92 -7.73 -29.89
C GLU A 216 -6.17 -9.23 -29.91
N VAL A 217 -7.36 -9.67 -29.49
CA VAL A 217 -7.74 -11.09 -29.44
C VAL A 217 -8.77 -11.49 -30.48
N MET A 218 -9.42 -10.53 -31.15
CA MET A 218 -10.38 -10.82 -32.19
C MET A 218 -9.70 -11.36 -33.48
N VAL A 219 -10.39 -12.22 -34.20
CA VAL A 219 -9.98 -12.63 -35.56
C VAL A 219 -10.07 -11.40 -36.47
N PRO A 220 -8.98 -11.02 -37.19
CA PRO A 220 -9.01 -9.91 -38.12
C PRO A 220 -10.01 -10.18 -39.27
N ARG A 221 -10.62 -9.12 -39.79
CA ARG A 221 -11.65 -9.22 -40.84
C ARG A 221 -11.25 -10.08 -42.02
N PRO A 222 -10.02 -10.04 -42.57
CA PRO A 222 -9.62 -10.89 -43.73
C PRO A 222 -9.66 -12.38 -43.43
N ASP A 223 -9.48 -12.74 -42.13
CA ASP A 223 -9.38 -14.14 -41.70
C ASP A 223 -10.73 -14.67 -41.15
N VAL A 224 -11.77 -13.83 -41.12
CA VAL A 224 -13.10 -14.25 -40.69
C VAL A 224 -13.75 -15.08 -41.83
N ILE A 225 -14.02 -16.34 -41.52
CA ILE A 225 -14.77 -17.22 -42.43
C ILE A 225 -16.26 -16.95 -42.23
N ALA A 226 -16.86 -16.35 -43.25
CA ALA A 226 -18.29 -15.99 -43.24
C ALA A 226 -18.96 -16.51 -44.53
N MET A 227 -20.27 -16.71 -44.46
CA MET A 227 -21.00 -17.22 -45.61
C MET A 227 -22.04 -16.24 -46.13
N PRO A 228 -22.26 -16.16 -47.46
CA PRO A 228 -23.34 -15.36 -48.00
C PRO A 228 -24.70 -16.00 -47.72
N ILE A 229 -25.74 -15.17 -47.57
CA ILE A 229 -27.09 -15.63 -47.25
C ILE A 229 -27.67 -16.55 -48.34
N ASN A 230 -27.21 -16.42 -49.58
CA ASN A 230 -27.72 -17.17 -50.74
C ASN A 230 -27.06 -18.55 -50.87
N THR A 231 -26.22 -18.98 -49.94
CA THR A 231 -25.54 -20.29 -49.95
C THR A 231 -26.57 -21.42 -49.95
N ASN A 232 -26.45 -22.36 -50.87
CA ASN A 232 -27.31 -23.54 -50.89
C ASN A 232 -26.92 -24.57 -49.83
N LEU A 233 -27.79 -25.56 -49.56
CA LEU A 233 -27.55 -26.54 -48.52
C LEU A 233 -26.29 -27.40 -48.75
N GLN A 234 -25.99 -27.73 -50.01
CA GLN A 234 -24.80 -28.57 -50.30
C GLN A 234 -23.51 -27.81 -50.03
N ASP A 235 -23.43 -26.56 -50.48
CA ASP A 235 -22.29 -25.68 -50.21
C ASP A 235 -22.15 -25.36 -48.72
N LEU A 236 -23.26 -25.17 -48.01
CA LEU A 236 -23.25 -25.00 -46.57
C LEU A 236 -22.64 -26.20 -45.87
N LEU A 237 -23.06 -27.41 -46.19
CA LEU A 237 -22.51 -28.64 -45.59
C LEU A 237 -21.04 -28.86 -45.95
N HIS A 238 -20.62 -28.41 -47.15
CA HIS A 238 -19.22 -28.43 -47.54
C HIS A 238 -18.40 -27.45 -46.70
N PHE A 239 -18.84 -26.21 -46.56
CA PHE A 239 -18.21 -25.20 -45.71
C PHE A 239 -18.03 -25.70 -44.27
N ILE A 240 -19.09 -26.27 -43.70
CA ILE A 240 -19.05 -26.82 -42.33
C ILE A 240 -17.99 -27.92 -42.18
N ARG A 241 -17.79 -28.76 -43.20
CA ARG A 241 -16.83 -29.86 -43.17
C ARG A 241 -15.39 -29.43 -43.36
N GLU A 242 -15.15 -28.43 -44.19
CA GLU A 242 -13.80 -27.95 -44.47
C GLU A 242 -13.24 -27.10 -43.33
N ASP A 243 -14.02 -26.16 -42.83
CA ASP A 243 -13.54 -25.16 -41.90
C ASP A 243 -13.67 -25.58 -40.42
N GLY A 244 -14.52 -26.57 -40.14
CA GLY A 244 -14.67 -27.17 -38.78
C GLY A 244 -15.18 -26.22 -37.70
N HIS A 245 -15.63 -25.02 -38.04
CA HIS A 245 -16.16 -24.06 -37.09
C HIS A 245 -17.60 -24.37 -36.67
N SER A 246 -17.94 -24.07 -35.43
CA SER A 246 -19.29 -24.29 -34.90
C SER A 246 -20.26 -23.14 -35.16
N ARG A 247 -19.74 -21.97 -35.57
CA ARG A 247 -20.51 -20.74 -35.80
C ARG A 247 -19.96 -19.99 -36.99
N PHE A 248 -20.84 -19.56 -37.89
CA PHE A 248 -20.47 -18.80 -39.07
C PHE A 248 -21.26 -17.50 -39.15
N PRO A 249 -20.62 -16.32 -39.27
CA PRO A 249 -21.32 -15.10 -39.63
C PRO A 249 -21.97 -15.24 -40.99
N VAL A 250 -23.21 -14.74 -41.11
CA VAL A 250 -23.96 -14.72 -42.40
C VAL A 250 -24.08 -13.27 -42.87
N PHE A 251 -23.70 -13.00 -44.09
CA PHE A 251 -23.71 -11.65 -44.65
C PHE A 251 -24.62 -11.54 -45.90
N ASP A 252 -25.08 -10.31 -46.19
CA ASP A 252 -25.87 -9.96 -47.36
C ASP A 252 -25.08 -9.05 -48.32
N GLY A 253 -24.60 -9.60 -49.41
CA GLY A 253 -23.86 -8.90 -50.45
C GLY A 253 -22.43 -8.49 -50.09
N SER A 254 -22.19 -7.96 -48.89
CA SER A 254 -20.88 -7.54 -48.40
C SER A 254 -20.67 -8.03 -46.96
N MET A 255 -19.42 -8.39 -46.64
CA MET A 255 -19.03 -8.73 -45.24
C MET A 255 -19.23 -7.59 -44.21
N ASP A 256 -19.52 -6.37 -44.66
CA ASP A 256 -19.88 -5.27 -43.78
C ASP A 256 -21.33 -5.32 -43.32
N LYS A 257 -22.17 -6.11 -44.00
CA LYS A 257 -23.59 -6.28 -43.71
C LYS A 257 -23.86 -7.67 -43.16
N ILE A 258 -23.46 -7.89 -41.90
CA ILE A 258 -23.72 -9.13 -41.19
C ILE A 258 -25.19 -9.16 -40.75
N LEU A 259 -25.90 -10.22 -41.11
CA LEU A 259 -27.32 -10.42 -40.77
C LEU A 259 -27.49 -11.23 -39.51
N GLY A 260 -26.52 -12.07 -39.15
CA GLY A 260 -26.60 -12.93 -37.97
C GLY A 260 -25.48 -13.97 -37.96
N ILE A 261 -25.58 -14.89 -36.99
CA ILE A 261 -24.64 -15.98 -36.81
C ILE A 261 -25.37 -17.30 -36.99
N LEU A 262 -24.90 -18.14 -37.89
CA LEU A 262 -25.42 -19.48 -38.09
C LEU A 262 -24.72 -20.46 -37.15
N TYR A 263 -25.50 -21.21 -36.41
CA TYR A 263 -25.00 -22.30 -35.55
C TYR A 263 -25.09 -23.62 -36.30
N VAL A 264 -23.96 -24.30 -36.49
CA VAL A 264 -23.88 -25.60 -37.15
C VAL A 264 -24.81 -26.65 -36.52
N LYS A 265 -24.87 -26.61 -35.18
CA LYS A 265 -25.75 -27.49 -34.42
C LYS A 265 -27.23 -27.34 -34.81
N ASP A 266 -27.71 -26.12 -35.06
CA ASP A 266 -29.10 -25.86 -35.40
C ASP A 266 -29.41 -26.32 -36.83
N VAL A 267 -28.42 -26.21 -37.76
CA VAL A 267 -28.51 -26.77 -39.07
C VAL A 267 -28.64 -28.29 -39.05
N LEU A 268 -27.81 -28.96 -38.23
CA LEU A 268 -27.82 -30.43 -38.13
C LEU A 268 -29.12 -30.95 -37.49
N ILE A 269 -29.71 -30.26 -36.52
CA ILE A 269 -30.96 -30.64 -35.88
C ILE A 269 -32.15 -30.51 -36.86
N LYS A 270 -32.13 -29.52 -37.74
CA LYS A 270 -33.20 -29.21 -38.67
C LYS A 270 -32.95 -29.70 -40.10
N LEU A 271 -31.97 -30.60 -40.30
CA LEU A 271 -31.52 -31.01 -41.60
C LEU A 271 -32.67 -31.56 -42.49
N ASP A 272 -33.56 -32.35 -41.90
CA ASP A 272 -34.71 -32.95 -42.60
C ASP A 272 -35.76 -31.91 -43.03
N GLU A 273 -35.96 -30.86 -42.24
CA GLU A 273 -36.87 -29.76 -42.55
C GLU A 273 -36.30 -28.84 -43.66
N ILE A 274 -34.96 -28.63 -43.60
CA ILE A 274 -34.22 -27.76 -44.54
C ILE A 274 -34.18 -28.40 -45.96
N GLN A 275 -34.11 -29.71 -46.09
CA GLN A 275 -34.12 -30.40 -47.36
C GLN A 275 -35.39 -30.14 -48.17
N GLN A 276 -36.54 -29.86 -47.53
CA GLN A 276 -37.83 -29.57 -48.19
C GLN A 276 -37.99 -28.09 -48.56
N SER A 277 -37.40 -27.16 -47.85
CA SER A 277 -37.50 -25.71 -48.10
C SER A 277 -36.30 -25.01 -47.48
N TYR A 278 -35.24 -24.88 -48.29
CA TYR A 278 -34.00 -24.23 -47.83
C TYR A 278 -34.17 -22.72 -47.77
N ASP A 279 -34.19 -22.19 -46.56
CA ASP A 279 -34.22 -20.76 -46.27
C ASP A 279 -33.41 -20.49 -45.02
N LEU A 280 -32.20 -19.98 -45.20
CA LEU A 280 -31.30 -19.61 -44.09
C LEU A 280 -31.95 -18.59 -43.14
N PHE A 281 -32.87 -17.75 -43.63
CA PHE A 281 -33.60 -16.79 -42.83
C PHE A 281 -34.52 -17.41 -41.75
N LYS A 282 -34.97 -18.64 -41.98
CA LYS A 282 -35.80 -19.33 -41.00
C LYS A 282 -35.02 -20.02 -39.88
N LEU A 283 -33.73 -20.20 -40.07
CA LEU A 283 -32.86 -20.88 -39.10
C LEU A 283 -32.45 -20.00 -37.91
N ASP A 284 -32.41 -18.70 -38.12
CA ASP A 284 -31.96 -17.83 -37.00
C ASP A 284 -32.78 -16.53 -36.86
N ARG A 285 -33.81 -16.60 -36.03
CA ARG A 285 -34.49 -15.41 -35.49
C ARG A 285 -34.12 -15.14 -34.01
N LYS A 286 -33.24 -15.92 -33.40
CA LYS A 286 -32.98 -15.84 -31.93
C LYS A 286 -31.59 -15.42 -31.51
N SER A 287 -30.66 -15.19 -32.42
CA SER A 287 -29.28 -14.91 -32.09
C SER A 287 -28.71 -13.62 -32.68
N VAL A 288 -29.54 -12.60 -32.89
CA VAL A 288 -29.06 -11.25 -33.14
C VAL A 288 -29.28 -10.45 -31.87
N VAL A 289 -28.21 -10.27 -31.09
CA VAL A 289 -28.12 -9.24 -30.04
C VAL A 289 -27.11 -8.21 -30.51
#